data_447a7bd615ef11d69a69871a3d2360e9
#
_entry.id   447a7bd615ef11d69a69871a3d2360e9
#
_cell.length_a   1.000
_cell.length_b   1.000
_cell.length_c   1.000
_cell.angle_alpha   90.00
_cell.angle_beta   90.00
_cell.angle_gamma   90.00
#
_symmetry.space_group_name_H-M   'P 1'
#
loop_
_entity.id
_entity.type
_entity.pdbx_description
1 polymer ?
#
loop_
_entity_poly.entity_id
_entity_poly.type
_entity_poly.pdbx_seq_one_letter_code
_entity_poly.pdbx_strand_id
1 'polypeptide(L)'
;MIAELLLVATIVAGEQDRFNPDDRYVTDRITNYVTSRSDERQARCAVAIAYKESRFRKYAINGKYWGIYQLGFAHPTKQSEHSIKRQLRLAHRYVLARYGNWCNAWLHHIDKNWY
;
A
#
# COMPACT_ATOMS: atom_id res chain seq x y z
N MET A 1 -8.42 -15.88 7.35
CA MET A 1 -7.26 -15.16 7.90
C MET A 1 -5.98 -15.66 7.32
N ILE A 2 -5.58 -16.92 7.56
CA ILE A 2 -4.38 -17.46 6.94
C ILE A 2 -4.50 -17.49 5.41
N ALA A 3 -5.68 -17.78 4.90
CA ALA A 3 -5.92 -17.80 3.45
C ALA A 3 -5.70 -16.43 2.82
N GLU A 4 -6.08 -15.36 3.50
CA GLU A 4 -5.86 -14.01 3.00
C GLU A 4 -4.37 -13.66 2.96
N LEU A 5 -3.60 -14.12 3.95
CA LEU A 5 -2.16 -13.91 3.94
C LEU A 5 -1.48 -14.64 2.79
N LEU A 6 -1.90 -15.87 2.52
CA LEU A 6 -1.40 -16.62 1.37
C LEU A 6 -1.76 -15.93 0.06
N LEU A 7 -2.99 -15.39 -0.03
CA LEU A 7 -3.42 -14.65 -1.20
C LEU A 7 -2.57 -13.40 -1.43
N VAL A 8 -2.25 -12.67 -0.36
CA VAL A 8 -1.37 -11.51 -0.44
C VAL A 8 0.00 -11.90 -1.01
N ALA A 9 0.59 -12.96 -0.46
CA ALA A 9 1.88 -13.45 -0.93
C ALA A 9 1.81 -13.90 -2.39
N THR A 10 0.74 -14.57 -2.77
CA THR A 10 0.53 -15.05 -4.14
C THR A 10 0.40 -13.87 -5.12
N ILE A 11 -0.34 -12.83 -4.76
CA ILE A 11 -0.49 -11.65 -5.61
C ILE A 11 0.88 -11.04 -5.90
N VAL A 12 1.69 -10.82 -4.86
CA VAL A 12 3.02 -10.24 -5.02
C VAL A 12 3.93 -11.16 -5.83
N ALA A 13 3.95 -12.46 -5.50
CA ALA A 13 4.77 -13.42 -6.19
C ALA A 13 4.32 -13.63 -7.64
N GLY A 14 3.02 -13.65 -7.89
CA GLY A 14 2.48 -13.83 -9.23
C GLY A 14 2.80 -12.71 -10.19
N GLU A 15 3.08 -11.52 -9.66
CA GLU A 15 3.46 -10.36 -10.45
C GLU A 15 4.96 -10.14 -10.49
N GLN A 16 5.74 -11.00 -9.87
CA GLN A 16 7.19 -10.83 -9.73
C GLN A 16 7.88 -10.68 -11.07
N ASP A 17 7.50 -11.47 -12.06
CA ASP A 17 8.10 -11.45 -13.40
C ASP A 17 7.78 -10.16 -14.16
N ARG A 18 6.77 -9.44 -13.73
CA ARG A 18 6.31 -8.19 -14.34
C ARG A 18 6.83 -6.97 -13.62
N PHE A 19 7.48 -7.17 -12.48
CA PHE A 19 8.01 -6.06 -11.72
C PHE A 19 9.17 -5.45 -12.46
N ASN A 20 9.14 -4.13 -12.62
CA ASN A 20 10.31 -3.39 -13.07
C ASN A 20 11.11 -2.95 -11.83
N PRO A 21 12.32 -2.38 -12.02
CA PRO A 21 13.12 -1.93 -10.87
C PRO A 21 12.41 -0.90 -10.00
N ASP A 22 11.55 -0.06 -10.59
CA ASP A 22 10.80 0.94 -9.83
C ASP A 22 9.79 0.29 -8.91
N ASP A 23 9.11 -0.78 -9.37
CA ASP A 23 8.15 -1.50 -8.54
C ASP A 23 8.85 -2.15 -7.35
N ARG A 24 10.02 -2.75 -7.57
CA ARG A 24 10.79 -3.35 -6.49
C ARG A 24 11.23 -2.29 -5.49
N TYR A 25 11.65 -1.15 -5.97
CA TYR A 25 12.03 -0.04 -5.10
C TYR A 25 10.88 0.38 -4.20
N VAL A 26 9.69 0.52 -4.77
CA VAL A 26 8.50 0.89 -3.99
C VAL A 26 8.14 -0.19 -2.98
N THR A 27 8.12 -1.46 -3.38
CA THR A 27 7.78 -2.55 -2.46
C THR A 27 8.80 -2.66 -1.31
N ASP A 28 10.09 -2.47 -1.60
CA ASP A 28 11.11 -2.48 -0.56
C ASP A 28 10.92 -1.34 0.43
N ARG A 29 10.58 -0.16 -0.05
CA ARG A 29 10.31 0.99 0.82
C ARG A 29 9.10 0.74 1.71
N ILE A 30 8.03 0.18 1.17
CA ILE A 30 6.84 -0.17 1.95
C ILE A 30 7.20 -1.20 3.00
N THR A 31 7.88 -2.26 2.60
CA THR A 31 8.26 -3.36 3.48
C THR A 31 9.11 -2.86 4.65
N ASN A 32 10.14 -2.08 4.36
CA ASN A 32 11.03 -1.56 5.40
C ASN A 32 10.29 -0.62 6.35
N TYR A 33 9.45 0.25 5.81
CA TYR A 33 8.71 1.22 6.63
C TYR A 33 7.77 0.52 7.59
N VAL A 34 6.96 -0.41 7.08
CA VAL A 34 5.94 -1.07 7.90
C VAL A 34 6.56 -2.09 8.85
N THR A 35 7.54 -2.88 8.38
CA THR A 35 8.21 -3.86 9.23
C THR A 35 8.87 -3.19 10.44
N SER A 36 9.50 -2.04 10.25
CA SER A 36 10.16 -1.33 11.36
C SER A 36 9.18 -0.81 12.39
N ARG A 37 7.92 -0.63 12.04
CA ARG A 37 6.88 -0.10 12.93
C ARG A 37 5.91 -1.16 13.43
N SER A 38 5.91 -2.33 12.84
CA SER A 38 5.05 -3.44 13.24
C SER A 38 5.75 -4.78 12.98
N ASP A 39 5.45 -5.48 11.88
CA ASP A 39 6.10 -6.74 11.53
C ASP A 39 5.97 -7.02 10.03
N GLU A 40 6.59 -8.11 9.57
CA GLU A 40 6.55 -8.52 8.16
C GLU A 40 5.16 -8.86 7.66
N ARG A 41 4.32 -9.42 8.53
CA ARG A 41 2.95 -9.77 8.17
C ARG A 41 2.17 -8.52 7.80
N GLN A 42 2.30 -7.48 8.62
CA GLN A 42 1.65 -6.20 8.34
C GLN A 42 2.21 -5.57 7.08
N ALA A 43 3.51 -5.70 6.84
CA ALA A 43 4.13 -5.19 5.62
C ALA A 43 3.56 -5.86 4.36
N ARG A 44 3.33 -7.18 4.40
CA ARG A 44 2.74 -7.88 3.26
C ARG A 44 1.34 -7.36 2.94
N CYS A 45 0.55 -7.07 3.97
CA CYS A 45 -0.78 -6.49 3.77
C CYS A 45 -0.69 -5.09 3.16
N ALA A 46 0.26 -4.29 3.63
CA ALA A 46 0.48 -2.95 3.08
C ALA A 46 0.90 -3.00 1.61
N VAL A 47 1.74 -3.95 1.23
CA VAL A 47 2.15 -4.15 -0.16
C VAL A 47 0.93 -4.56 -1.01
N ALA A 48 0.11 -5.46 -0.51
CA ALA A 48 -1.07 -5.92 -1.24
C ALA A 48 -2.05 -4.78 -1.52
N ILE A 49 -2.30 -3.92 -0.54
CA ILE A 49 -3.17 -2.77 -0.72
C ILE A 49 -2.59 -1.81 -1.77
N ALA A 50 -1.29 -1.53 -1.68
CA ALA A 50 -0.63 -0.64 -2.64
C ALA A 50 -0.74 -1.18 -4.08
N TYR A 51 -0.56 -2.49 -4.25
CA TYR A 51 -0.71 -3.12 -5.55
C TYR A 51 -2.13 -2.96 -6.09
N LYS A 52 -3.13 -3.27 -5.27
CA LYS A 52 -4.54 -3.17 -5.68
C LYS A 52 -4.94 -1.74 -5.99
N GLU A 53 -4.44 -0.78 -5.23
CA GLU A 53 -4.85 0.61 -5.40
C GLU A 53 -4.21 1.28 -6.61
N SER A 54 -2.93 1.06 -6.84
CA SER A 54 -2.21 1.84 -7.86
C SER A 54 -1.18 1.05 -8.66
N ARG A 55 -0.97 -0.22 -8.35
CA ARG A 55 0.17 -1.01 -8.85
C ARG A 55 1.50 -0.30 -8.57
N PHE A 56 1.62 0.24 -7.36
CA PHE A 56 2.82 0.90 -6.84
C PHE A 56 3.16 2.22 -7.53
N ARG A 57 2.19 2.88 -8.15
CA ARG A 57 2.46 4.11 -8.91
C ARG A 57 2.24 5.34 -8.04
N LYS A 58 3.34 5.98 -7.66
CA LYS A 58 3.28 7.12 -6.74
C LYS A 58 2.60 8.36 -7.33
N TYR A 59 2.45 8.44 -8.65
CA TYR A 59 1.77 9.55 -9.31
C TYR A 59 0.38 9.19 -9.80
N ALA A 60 -0.15 8.02 -9.44
CA ALA A 60 -1.48 7.60 -9.90
C ALA A 60 -2.55 8.59 -9.43
N ILE A 61 -3.47 8.92 -10.33
CA ILE A 61 -4.60 9.80 -10.01
C ILE A 61 -5.87 9.19 -10.58
N ASN A 62 -6.88 9.03 -9.72
CA ASN A 62 -8.21 8.55 -10.10
C ASN A 62 -9.24 9.45 -9.43
N GLY A 63 -9.70 10.48 -10.16
CA GLY A 63 -10.60 11.47 -9.59
C GLY A 63 -9.93 12.20 -8.43
N LYS A 64 -10.55 12.14 -7.25
CA LYS A 64 -10.01 12.79 -6.05
C LYS A 64 -8.97 11.94 -5.32
N TYR A 65 -8.69 10.73 -5.80
CA TYR A 65 -7.76 9.82 -5.13
C TYR A 65 -6.39 9.89 -5.82
N TRP A 66 -5.33 9.86 -5.01
CA TRP A 66 -3.99 10.05 -5.54
C TRP A 66 -2.97 9.12 -4.86
N GLY A 67 -1.91 8.81 -5.61
CA GLY A 67 -0.72 8.15 -5.09
C GLY A 67 -0.82 6.65 -4.96
N ILE A 68 0.19 6.08 -4.32
CA ILE A 68 0.34 4.64 -4.14
C ILE A 68 -0.88 4.02 -3.46
N TYR A 69 -1.43 4.71 -2.46
CA TYR A 69 -2.54 4.21 -1.66
C TYR A 69 -3.88 4.85 -2.01
N GLN A 70 -3.91 5.66 -3.06
CA GLN A 70 -5.14 6.32 -3.52
C GLN A 70 -5.86 7.03 -2.38
N LEU A 71 -5.14 7.97 -1.76
CA LEU A 71 -5.66 8.75 -0.65
C LEU A 71 -6.61 9.83 -1.15
N GLY A 72 -7.70 10.05 -0.41
CA GLY A 72 -8.68 11.08 -0.74
C GLY A 72 -8.46 12.39 0.01
N PHE A 73 -7.28 12.60 0.58
CA PHE A 73 -6.96 13.78 1.38
C PHE A 73 -5.50 14.16 1.18
N ALA A 74 -5.10 15.33 1.71
CA ALA A 74 -3.73 15.83 1.65
C ALA A 74 -3.19 15.87 0.22
N HIS A 75 -4.02 16.28 -0.73
CA HIS A 75 -3.65 16.30 -2.14
C HIS A 75 -2.40 17.14 -2.37
N PRO A 76 -1.43 16.61 -3.13
CA PRO A 76 -0.20 17.34 -3.37
C PRO A 76 -0.43 18.54 -4.28
N THR A 77 0.28 19.62 -3.99
CA THR A 77 0.29 20.81 -4.85
C THR A 77 1.61 20.96 -5.58
N LYS A 78 2.61 20.16 -5.22
CA LYS A 78 3.93 20.15 -5.87
C LYS A 78 4.45 18.71 -5.94
N GLN A 79 5.37 18.52 -6.88
CA GLN A 79 5.94 17.19 -7.14
C GLN A 79 6.61 16.57 -5.91
N SER A 80 7.29 17.39 -5.09
CA SER A 80 7.97 16.91 -3.90
C SER A 80 7.03 16.24 -2.89
N GLU A 81 5.75 16.57 -2.95
CA GLU A 81 4.75 15.99 -2.05
C GLU A 81 4.30 14.58 -2.47
N HIS A 82 4.80 14.09 -3.61
CA HIS A 82 4.55 12.73 -4.06
C HIS A 82 5.62 11.75 -3.57
N SER A 83 6.49 12.12 -2.63
CA SER A 83 7.51 11.19 -2.14
C SER A 83 6.87 9.94 -1.55
N ILE A 84 7.53 8.80 -1.74
CA ILE A 84 7.05 7.53 -1.21
C ILE A 84 6.96 7.62 0.32
N LYS A 85 7.95 8.22 0.95
CA LYS A 85 7.98 8.38 2.41
C LYS A 85 6.76 9.14 2.93
N ARG A 86 6.43 10.25 2.28
CA ARG A 86 5.26 11.04 2.67
C ARG A 86 3.97 10.27 2.49
N GLN A 87 3.83 9.58 1.35
CA GLN A 87 2.64 8.78 1.08
C GLN A 87 2.49 7.64 2.09
N LEU A 88 3.58 6.98 2.43
CA LEU A 88 3.58 5.92 3.45
C LEU A 88 3.17 6.45 4.81
N ARG A 89 3.73 7.60 5.22
CA ARG A 89 3.38 8.20 6.51
C ARG A 89 1.89 8.53 6.59
N LEU A 90 1.35 9.12 5.54
CA LEU A 90 -0.07 9.48 5.50
C LEU A 90 -0.95 8.23 5.52
N ALA A 91 -0.62 7.24 4.69
CA ALA A 91 -1.40 6.01 4.61
C ALA A 91 -1.33 5.21 5.90
N HIS A 92 -0.15 5.14 6.52
CA HIS A 92 0.03 4.43 7.78
C HIS A 92 -0.85 5.02 8.88
N ARG A 93 -0.85 6.34 9.02
CA ARG A 93 -1.74 7.01 9.97
C ARG A 93 -3.20 6.72 9.70
N TYR A 94 -3.60 6.82 8.43
CA TYR A 94 -4.98 6.58 8.04
C TYR A 94 -5.41 5.16 8.40
N VAL A 95 -4.57 4.19 8.04
CA VAL A 95 -4.88 2.78 8.28
C VAL A 95 -4.96 2.46 9.77
N LEU A 96 -4.00 2.95 10.56
CA LEU A 96 -4.02 2.70 12.01
C LEU A 96 -5.24 3.33 12.67
N ALA A 97 -5.60 4.56 12.27
CA ALA A 97 -6.74 5.25 12.85
C ALA A 97 -8.06 4.58 12.49
N ARG A 98 -8.18 4.08 11.26
CA ARG A 98 -9.45 3.54 10.78
C ARG A 98 -9.62 2.05 11.04
N TYR A 99 -8.53 1.27 10.90
CA TYR A 99 -8.61 -0.19 10.95
C TYR A 99 -7.79 -0.81 12.07
N GLY A 100 -6.93 -0.06 12.70
CA GLY A 100 -6.05 -0.55 13.76
C GLY A 100 -4.73 -1.11 13.23
N ASN A 101 -4.74 -1.79 12.09
CA ASN A 101 -3.51 -2.30 11.45
C ASN A 101 -3.74 -2.55 9.96
N TRP A 102 -2.65 -2.83 9.26
CA TRP A 102 -2.68 -3.01 7.82
C TRP A 102 -3.45 -4.24 7.38
N CYS A 103 -3.34 -5.33 8.11
CA CYS A 103 -4.02 -6.56 7.70
C CYS A 103 -5.53 -6.47 7.93
N ASN A 104 -5.98 -5.73 8.94
CA ASN A 104 -7.40 -5.42 9.06
C ASN A 104 -7.90 -4.59 7.87
N ALA A 105 -7.11 -3.62 7.43
CA ALA A 105 -7.43 -2.84 6.24
C ALA A 105 -7.50 -3.71 4.99
N TRP A 106 -6.57 -4.66 4.86
CA TRP A 106 -6.56 -5.60 3.73
C TRP A 106 -7.80 -6.49 3.73
N LEU A 107 -8.20 -7.02 4.87
CA LEU A 107 -9.41 -7.82 4.98
C LEU A 107 -10.65 -7.02 4.58
N HIS A 108 -10.72 -5.77 4.99
CA HIS A 108 -11.80 -4.88 4.59
C HIS A 108 -11.80 -4.68 3.07
N HIS A 109 -10.61 -4.49 2.49
CA HIS A 109 -10.46 -4.29 1.04
C HIS A 109 -10.91 -5.53 0.27
N ILE A 110 -10.56 -6.73 0.74
CA ILE A 110 -11.01 -7.98 0.12
C ILE A 110 -12.53 -8.06 0.12
N ASP A 111 -13.15 -7.72 1.25
CA ASP A 111 -14.60 -7.84 1.41
C ASP A 111 -15.36 -6.74 0.63
N LYS A 112 -14.89 -5.50 0.70
CA LYS A 112 -15.63 -4.35 0.19
C LYS A 112 -15.05 -3.76 -1.11
N ASN A 113 -13.86 -4.19 -1.52
CA ASN A 113 -13.14 -3.66 -2.68
C ASN A 113 -12.73 -2.19 -2.53
N TRP A 114 -12.59 -1.71 -1.29
CA TRP A 114 -12.04 -0.39 -0.95
C TRP A 114 -11.56 -0.40 0.50
N TYR A 115 -10.85 0.63 0.86
CA TYR A 115 -10.40 0.72 2.24
C TYR A 115 -10.44 2.13 2.80
#